data_1615e2bf5004356e70f79e43490898f0
#
_entry.id   1615e2bf5004356e70f79e43490898f0
#
_cell.length_a   1.000
_cell.length_b   1.000
_cell.length_c   1.000
_cell.angle_alpha   90.00
_cell.angle_beta   90.00
_cell.angle_gamma   90.00
#
_symmetry.space_group_name_H-M   'P 1'
#
loop_
_entity.id
_entity.type
_entity.pdbx_description
1 polymer ?
#
loop_
_entity_poly.entity_id
_entity_poly.type
_entity_poly.pdbx_seq_one_letter_code
_entity_poly.pdbx_strand_id
1 'polypeptide(L)' 'MNQLATGTVKWFSDEKGYGFITPEDGSKDLFVHFSGISGDGFKSLAEGAKVEFEATEGQKGPQATNVRLIG' A
#
# COMPACT_ATOMS: atom_id res chain seq x y z
N MET A 1 0.27 -17.93 -5.62
CA MET A 1 -0.27 -17.08 -6.67
C MET A 1 -0.38 -15.65 -6.22
N ASN A 2 0.05 -14.76 -7.06
CA ASN A 2 -0.01 -13.34 -6.73
C ASN A 2 -1.43 -12.84 -6.82
N GLN A 3 -1.80 -12.04 -5.84
CA GLN A 3 -3.11 -11.44 -5.79
C GLN A 3 -2.94 -9.94 -5.96
N LEU A 4 -2.86 -9.51 -7.20
CA LEU A 4 -2.74 -8.08 -7.47
C LEU A 4 -4.08 -7.42 -7.26
N ALA A 5 -4.06 -6.32 -6.55
CA ALA A 5 -5.24 -5.54 -6.26
C ALA A 5 -4.94 -4.08 -6.45
N THR A 6 -5.97 -3.27 -6.50
CA THR A 6 -5.81 -1.83 -6.61
C THR A 6 -6.52 -1.16 -5.45
N GLY A 7 -6.07 0.02 -5.12
CA GLY A 7 -6.67 0.78 -4.05
C GLY A 7 -6.20 2.20 -4.05
N THR A 8 -6.58 2.91 -2.99
CA THR A 8 -6.23 4.31 -2.83
C THR A 8 -5.51 4.49 -1.51
N VAL A 9 -4.45 5.28 -1.51
CA VAL A 9 -3.72 5.57 -0.29
C VAL A 9 -4.61 6.40 0.63
N LYS A 10 -4.93 5.84 1.79
CA LYS A 10 -5.71 6.55 2.78
C LYS A 10 -4.87 7.63 3.44
N TRP A 11 -3.69 7.25 3.87
CA TRP A 11 -2.69 8.20 4.36
C TRP A 11 -1.35 7.48 4.46
N PHE A 12 -0.29 8.25 4.47
CA PHE A 12 1.04 7.70 4.60
C PHE A 12 1.92 8.72 5.28
N SER A 13 2.71 8.27 6.24
CA SER A 13 3.61 9.14 6.99
C SER A 13 5.05 8.85 6.59
N ASP A 14 5.67 9.82 5.92
CA ASP A 14 7.08 9.70 5.55
C ASP A 14 7.96 9.57 6.78
N GLU A 15 7.59 10.27 7.81
CA GLU A 15 8.37 10.28 9.04
C GLU A 15 8.36 8.92 9.72
N LYS A 16 7.19 8.30 9.76
CA LYS A 16 7.04 7.02 10.42
C LYS A 16 7.34 5.86 9.49
N GLY A 17 7.24 6.08 8.19
CA GLY A 17 7.55 5.07 7.20
C GLY A 17 6.44 4.06 6.97
N TYR A 18 5.19 4.42 7.26
CA TYR A 18 4.07 3.50 7.01
C TYR A 18 2.78 4.26 6.82
N GLY A 19 1.79 3.56 6.34
CA GLY A 19 0.48 4.12 6.14
C GLY A 19 -0.53 3.04 5.87
N PHE A 20 -1.65 3.43 5.28
CA PHE A 20 -2.74 2.51 4.99
C PHE A 20 -3.30 2.75 3.60
N ILE A 21 -3.75 1.66 2.98
CA ILE A 21 -4.37 1.68 1.67
C ILE A 21 -5.78 1.16 1.80
N THR A 22 -6.74 1.84 1.18
CA THR A 22 -8.12 1.41 1.14
C THR A 22 -8.34 0.66 -0.18
N PRO A 23 -8.58 -0.66 -0.13
CA PRO A 23 -8.80 -1.43 -1.36
C PRO A 23 -10.05 -0.97 -2.09
N GLU A 24 -10.03 -1.07 -3.42
CA GLU A 24 -11.17 -0.65 -4.22
C GLU A 24 -12.38 -1.57 -4.05
N ASP A 25 -12.13 -2.80 -3.62
CA ASP A 25 -13.23 -3.75 -3.46
C ASP A 25 -13.99 -3.58 -2.15
N GLY A 26 -13.61 -2.61 -1.35
CA GLY A 26 -14.31 -2.35 -0.10
C GLY A 26 -13.84 -3.18 1.07
N SER A 27 -12.76 -3.92 0.90
CA SER A 27 -12.19 -4.70 1.99
C SER A 27 -11.59 -3.78 3.05
N LYS A 28 -11.13 -4.38 4.14
CA LYS A 28 -10.50 -3.62 5.21
C LYS A 28 -9.23 -2.94 4.70
N ASP A 29 -8.91 -1.81 5.30
CA ASP A 29 -7.68 -1.10 4.99
C ASP A 29 -6.48 -2.01 5.21
N LEU A 30 -5.48 -1.84 4.36
CA LEU A 30 -4.27 -2.64 4.42
C LEU A 30 -3.12 -1.78 4.92
N PHE A 31 -2.33 -2.36 5.81
CA PHE A 31 -1.12 -1.73 6.29
C PHE A 31 -0.06 -1.76 5.19
N VAL A 32 0.65 -0.65 5.01
CA VAL A 32 1.76 -0.60 4.07
C VAL A 32 2.96 0.05 4.74
N HIS A 33 4.11 -0.62 4.62
CA HIS A 33 5.36 -0.11 5.16
C HIS A 33 6.24 0.32 4.00
N PHE A 34 7.13 1.29 4.23
CA PHE A 34 7.94 1.82 3.12
C PHE A 34 8.74 0.72 2.43
N SER A 35 9.11 -0.31 3.16
CA SER A 35 9.87 -1.42 2.56
C SER A 35 9.03 -2.22 1.58
N GLY A 36 7.71 -2.07 1.63
CA GLY A 36 6.82 -2.74 0.70
C GLY A 36 6.48 -1.93 -0.52
N ILE A 37 7.06 -0.76 -0.66
CA ILE A 37 6.81 0.09 -1.82
C ILE A 37 7.85 -0.21 -2.88
N SER A 38 7.37 -0.55 -4.08
CA SER A 38 8.25 -0.85 -5.20
C SER A 38 8.64 0.43 -5.92
N GLY A 39 9.77 0.35 -6.60
CA GLY A 39 10.21 1.47 -7.41
C GLY A 39 11.51 2.04 -6.90
N ASP A 40 12.05 2.94 -7.67
CA ASP A 40 13.35 3.53 -7.37
C ASP A 40 13.19 4.78 -6.53
N GLY A 41 14.18 5.00 -5.68
CA GLY A 41 14.35 6.26 -5.01
C GLY A 41 13.33 6.52 -3.94
N PHE A 42 12.48 7.47 -4.16
CA PHE A 42 11.60 8.00 -3.15
C PHE A 42 10.52 7.01 -2.76
N LYS A 43 10.50 6.62 -1.50
CA LYS A 43 9.54 5.62 -1.02
C LYS A 43 8.50 6.28 -0.15
N SER A 44 7.60 6.95 -0.80
CA SER A 44 6.55 7.69 -0.13
C SER A 44 5.31 7.63 -1.00
N LEU A 45 4.15 7.75 -0.37
CA LEU A 45 2.87 7.67 -1.07
C LEU A 45 2.06 8.92 -0.74
N ALA A 46 1.50 9.53 -1.77
CA ALA A 46 0.65 10.69 -1.57
C ALA A 46 -0.75 10.23 -1.19
N GLU A 47 -1.37 10.97 -0.27
CA GLU A 47 -2.73 10.71 0.14
C GLU A 47 -3.66 10.81 -1.07
N GLY A 48 -4.50 9.79 -1.26
CA GLY A 48 -5.42 9.77 -2.37
C GLY A 48 -4.85 9.19 -3.65
N ALA A 49 -3.56 8.84 -3.66
CA ALA A 49 -2.94 8.28 -4.85
C ALA A 49 -3.47 6.88 -5.13
N LYS A 50 -3.58 6.54 -6.41
CA LYS A 50 -3.99 5.21 -6.82
C LYS A 50 -2.77 4.31 -6.89
N VAL A 51 -2.91 3.12 -6.32
CA VAL A 51 -1.80 2.18 -6.25
C VAL A 51 -2.25 0.77 -6.61
N GLU A 52 -1.29 -0.01 -7.05
CA GLU A 52 -1.46 -1.44 -7.26
C GLU A 52 -0.56 -2.14 -6.26
N PHE A 53 -1.03 -3.26 -5.73
CA PHE A 53 -0.28 -3.93 -4.67
C PHE A 53 -0.66 -5.40 -4.59
N GLU A 54 0.12 -6.16 -3.83
CA GLU A 54 -0.21 -7.54 -3.49
C GLU A 54 -0.71 -7.56 -2.05
N ALA A 55 -1.86 -8.18 -1.86
CA ALA A 55 -2.43 -8.30 -0.52
C ALA A 55 -1.87 -9.55 0.15
N THR A 56 -1.28 -9.38 1.32
CA THR A 56 -0.72 -10.50 2.07
C THR A 56 -1.14 -10.39 3.53
N GLU A 57 -0.86 -11.44 4.29
CA GLU A 57 -1.10 -11.44 5.72
C GLU A 57 0.19 -11.17 6.45
N GLY A 58 0.22 -10.09 7.20
CA GLY A 58 1.36 -9.75 8.01
C GLY A 58 1.08 -9.95 9.48
N GLN A 59 2.05 -9.59 10.31
CA GLN A 59 1.89 -9.74 11.75
C GLN A 59 0.80 -8.83 12.31
N LYS A 60 0.58 -7.71 11.64
CA LYS A 60 -0.42 -6.75 12.07
C LYS A 60 -1.74 -6.92 11.36
N GLY A 61 -1.89 -7.99 10.60
CA GLY A 61 -3.11 -8.25 9.85
C GLY A 61 -2.89 -8.08 8.36
N PRO A 62 -3.93 -7.74 7.61
CA PRO A 62 -3.79 -7.56 6.16
C PRO A 62 -2.76 -6.49 5.83
N GLN A 63 -1.93 -6.78 4.87
CA GLN A 63 -0.79 -5.94 4.54
C GLN A 63 -0.61 -5.87 3.04
N ALA A 64 -0.18 -4.70 2.54
CA ALA A 64 0.11 -4.51 1.13
C ALA A 64 1.61 -4.57 0.90
N THR A 65 2.02 -5.29 -0.14
CA THR A 65 3.42 -5.39 -0.51
C THR A 65 3.53 -5.13 -2.02
N ASN A 66 4.74 -4.84 -2.46
CA ASN A 66 5.00 -4.53 -3.88
C ASN A 66 4.07 -3.43 -4.37
N VAL A 67 3.90 -2.42 -3.54
CA VAL A 67 3.00 -1.30 -3.83
C VAL A 67 3.65 -0.37 -4.85
N ARG A 68 2.88 0.05 -5.85
CA ARG A 68 3.38 1.02 -6.81
C ARG A 68 2.25 1.89 -7.32
N LEU A 69 2.62 3.08 -7.73
CA LEU A 69 1.66 4.05 -8.24
C LEU A 69 1.21 3.66 -9.64
N ILE A 70 -0.08 3.81 -9.90
CA ILE A 70 -0.64 3.51 -11.21
C ILE A 70 -1.46 4.64 -11.79
N GLY A 71 -1.62 5.71 -11.05
CA GLY A 71 -2.47 6.79 -11.52
C GLY A 71 -1.79 8.07 -11.84
#